data_dd4f7dc4904c687dc25e34cc08381f83
#
_entry.id   dd4f7dc4904c687dc25e34cc08381f83
#
_cell.length_a   1.000
_cell.length_b   1.000
_cell.length_c   1.000
_cell.angle_alpha   90.00
_cell.angle_beta   90.00
_cell.angle_gamma   90.00
#
_symmetry.space_group_name_H-M   'P 1'
#
loop_
_entity.id
_entity.type
_entity.pdbx_description
1 polymer ?
#
loop_
_entity_poly.entity_id
_entity_poly.type
_entity_poly.pdbx_seq_one_letter_code
_entity_poly.pdbx_strand_id
1 'polypeptide(L)'
;LIDLASQPDTVLGWVNREKAIEITATTQIERILGYDPSKGLPVYLRNGSFGEYVSLGDFPKWPPMSSKEGRLMKQPHHLKVIKVACAYLQAAANPDDDNAIKIILNEPKRGIGKKSIENIEHIAANEAISFKEALAKQKLLQDKPAKAVRKLIKNLNSWETNNIDEPVGFRLRELLIDAGYWKQISRMDKAEDKIKILENLLATLNEFSTIENILTTLTERQELKDAPKPKTASLLEKMSAENITIEDAINVLSLPRELPIQETITIEIDPPPKKGEATFKLLKDEMITVHNGPFGPYIRIEGDDCGVQTRSISEDDIFSIDLDGCLSLLATPKKFQRRQTKTIILKDNDGKPAIDSVSGKPIEVKTGKFGPYVTDGTTNASLQLGDSIEQITSERAKELLADRRAQQN
;
A
#
# COMPACT_ATOMS: atom_id res chain seq x y z
N LEU A 1 12.52 12.69 -29.95
CA LEU A 1 12.08 11.57 -30.79
C LEU A 1 13.36 10.91 -31.36
N ILE A 2 13.87 9.94 -30.63
CA ILE A 2 15.01 9.11 -31.05
C ILE A 2 14.43 7.95 -31.84
N ASP A 3 14.97 7.80 -33.06
CA ASP A 3 14.59 6.77 -34.01
C ASP A 3 14.78 5.35 -33.42
N LEU A 4 13.71 4.70 -33.08
CA LEU A 4 13.64 3.37 -32.47
C LEU A 4 13.46 2.24 -33.50
N ALA A 5 13.60 2.56 -34.79
CA ALA A 5 13.30 1.63 -35.89
C ALA A 5 14.43 0.68 -36.30
N SER A 6 15.58 0.70 -35.64
CA SER A 6 16.78 -0.03 -36.12
C SER A 6 17.36 -1.07 -35.17
N GLN A 7 16.59 -1.63 -34.23
CA GLN A 7 17.08 -2.70 -33.34
C GLN A 7 16.28 -4.02 -33.47
N PRO A 8 16.92 -5.19 -33.38
CA PRO A 8 16.26 -6.48 -33.62
C PRO A 8 15.25 -6.86 -32.53
N ASP A 9 14.15 -7.45 -32.97
CA ASP A 9 12.89 -7.70 -32.24
C ASP A 9 12.99 -8.49 -30.91
N THR A 10 14.10 -9.16 -30.61
CA THR A 10 14.26 -9.97 -29.40
C THR A 10 14.67 -9.19 -28.14
N VAL A 11 15.09 -7.95 -28.26
CA VAL A 11 15.53 -7.08 -27.15
C VAL A 11 14.46 -6.03 -26.82
N LEU A 12 13.54 -5.78 -27.76
CA LEU A 12 12.53 -4.70 -27.63
C LEU A 12 11.54 -4.90 -26.46
N GLY A 13 11.19 -6.12 -26.13
CA GLY A 13 10.20 -6.39 -25.07
C GLY A 13 10.66 -6.01 -23.66
N TRP A 14 11.95 -6.14 -23.38
CA TRP A 14 12.53 -5.83 -22.06
C TRP A 14 12.97 -4.36 -21.94
N VAL A 15 13.59 -3.85 -22.98
CA VAL A 15 14.05 -2.45 -23.04
C VAL A 15 12.87 -1.47 -23.02
N ASN A 16 11.75 -1.81 -23.66
CA ASN A 16 10.54 -0.98 -23.64
C ASN A 16 9.87 -0.93 -22.27
N ARG A 17 9.98 -1.99 -21.46
CA ARG A 17 9.37 -2.01 -20.12
C ARG A 17 10.17 -1.17 -19.12
N GLU A 18 11.50 -1.23 -19.17
CA GLU A 18 12.36 -0.39 -18.32
C GLU A 18 12.36 1.07 -18.78
N LYS A 19 12.42 1.35 -20.09
CA LYS A 19 12.27 2.71 -20.61
C LYS A 19 10.87 3.27 -20.42
N ALA A 20 9.81 2.47 -20.50
CA ALA A 20 8.46 2.92 -20.16
C ALA A 20 8.34 3.23 -18.66
N ILE A 21 9.01 2.47 -17.80
CA ILE A 21 9.08 2.76 -16.36
C ILE A 21 9.94 4.01 -16.08
N GLU A 22 11.03 4.21 -16.80
CA GLU A 22 11.83 5.44 -16.73
C GLU A 22 11.11 6.65 -17.32
N ILE A 23 10.41 6.50 -18.45
CA ILE A 23 9.60 7.56 -19.06
C ILE A 23 8.38 7.89 -18.19
N THR A 24 7.73 6.91 -17.56
CA THR A 24 6.67 7.18 -16.59
C THR A 24 7.20 7.75 -15.27
N ALA A 25 8.42 7.44 -14.88
CA ALA A 25 9.09 8.09 -13.74
C ALA A 25 9.55 9.53 -14.07
N THR A 26 9.84 9.84 -15.35
CA THR A 26 10.29 11.17 -15.81
C THR A 26 9.14 12.08 -16.25
N THR A 27 7.93 11.56 -16.44
CA THR A 27 6.73 12.36 -16.77
C THR A 27 5.80 12.58 -15.57
N GLN A 28 6.26 12.35 -14.35
CA GLN A 28 5.60 12.96 -13.20
C GLN A 28 5.85 14.46 -13.29
N ILE A 29 4.84 15.21 -13.75
CA ILE A 29 4.85 16.68 -13.67
C ILE A 29 4.86 16.99 -12.18
N GLU A 30 6.07 17.16 -11.65
CA GLU A 30 6.28 17.60 -10.30
C GLU A 30 6.62 19.09 -10.37
N ARG A 31 5.63 19.93 -10.07
CA ARG A 31 5.80 21.37 -10.08
C ARG A 31 5.61 21.92 -8.67
N ILE A 32 6.57 22.72 -8.20
CA ILE A 32 6.41 23.49 -6.97
C ILE A 32 5.49 24.67 -7.29
N LEU A 33 4.35 24.74 -6.59
CA LEU A 33 3.39 25.85 -6.69
C LEU A 33 3.83 27.05 -5.83
N GLY A 34 4.53 26.79 -4.72
CA GLY A 34 4.98 27.78 -3.76
C GLY A 34 5.24 27.12 -2.39
N TYR A 35 5.19 27.92 -1.34
CA TYR A 35 5.39 27.47 0.03
C TYR A 35 4.16 27.81 0.88
N ASP A 36 3.77 26.88 1.77
CA ASP A 36 2.73 27.13 2.77
C ASP A 36 3.22 28.19 3.76
N PRO A 37 2.56 29.34 3.87
CA PRO A 37 3.03 30.44 4.73
C PRO A 37 2.98 30.10 6.22
N SER A 38 2.17 29.13 6.63
CA SER A 38 2.03 28.72 8.04
C SER A 38 3.07 27.72 8.48
N LYS A 39 3.53 26.85 7.57
CA LYS A 39 4.45 25.72 7.86
C LYS A 39 5.82 25.87 7.20
N GLY A 40 5.97 26.79 6.25
CA GLY A 40 7.21 26.97 5.49
C GLY A 40 7.56 25.80 4.57
N LEU A 41 6.64 24.84 4.37
CA LEU A 41 6.86 23.66 3.55
C LEU A 41 6.46 23.91 2.09
N PRO A 42 7.21 23.34 1.11
CA PRO A 42 6.84 23.46 -0.29
C PRO A 42 5.53 22.72 -0.59
N VAL A 43 4.73 23.30 -1.46
CA VAL A 43 3.50 22.73 -1.99
C VAL A 43 3.76 22.28 -3.41
N TYR A 44 3.63 20.99 -3.66
CA TYR A 44 3.85 20.37 -4.97
C TYR A 44 2.53 20.05 -5.66
N LEU A 45 2.47 20.29 -6.96
CA LEU A 45 1.51 19.68 -7.85
C LEU A 45 2.13 18.39 -8.41
N ARG A 46 1.40 17.30 -8.34
CA ARG A 46 1.84 15.97 -8.76
C ARG A 46 0.77 15.28 -9.59
N ASN A 47 1.19 14.34 -10.44
CA ASN A 47 0.28 13.46 -11.15
C ASN A 47 0.41 12.02 -10.60
N GLY A 48 -0.70 11.42 -10.23
CA GLY A 48 -0.76 10.07 -9.69
C GLY A 48 -1.66 9.15 -10.53
N SER A 49 -1.75 7.89 -10.13
CA SER A 49 -2.61 6.88 -10.78
C SER A 49 -4.10 7.21 -10.76
N PHE A 50 -4.53 8.15 -9.89
CA PHE A 50 -5.91 8.61 -9.77
C PHE A 50 -6.12 10.06 -10.24
N GLY A 51 -5.15 10.60 -10.98
CA GLY A 51 -5.18 11.98 -11.47
C GLY A 51 -4.25 12.92 -10.70
N GLU A 52 -4.42 14.21 -10.96
CA GLU A 52 -3.62 15.26 -10.38
C GLU A 52 -3.97 15.51 -8.91
N TYR A 53 -2.95 15.76 -8.10
CA TYR A 53 -3.11 16.04 -6.68
C TYR A 53 -2.03 16.99 -6.18
N VAL A 54 -2.28 17.62 -5.05
CA VAL A 54 -1.30 18.46 -4.37
C VAL A 54 -0.76 17.77 -3.13
N SER A 55 0.51 18.03 -2.79
CA SER A 55 1.13 17.56 -1.55
C SER A 55 1.85 18.69 -0.82
N LEU A 56 1.77 18.66 0.51
CA LEU A 56 2.50 19.54 1.39
C LEU A 56 3.78 18.84 1.87
N GLY A 57 4.92 19.27 1.38
CA GLY A 57 6.19 18.59 1.58
C GLY A 57 6.46 17.48 0.57
N ASP A 58 7.65 16.91 0.65
CA ASP A 58 8.12 15.84 -0.24
C ASP A 58 7.86 14.46 0.36
N PHE A 59 7.72 13.47 -0.51
CA PHE A 59 7.66 12.07 -0.09
C PHE A 59 9.07 11.56 0.25
N PRO A 60 9.18 10.60 1.18
CA PRO A 60 10.44 9.91 1.42
C PRO A 60 11.01 9.33 0.12
N LYS A 61 12.26 9.66 -0.20
CA LYS A 61 12.93 9.20 -1.43
C LYS A 61 13.52 7.81 -1.21
N TRP A 62 12.89 6.81 -1.82
CA TRP A 62 13.39 5.44 -1.81
C TRP A 62 14.51 5.28 -2.85
N PRO A 63 15.57 4.50 -2.54
CA PRO A 63 16.58 4.16 -3.53
C PRO A 63 15.99 3.49 -4.77
N PRO A 64 16.55 3.72 -5.96
CA PRO A 64 16.06 3.15 -7.20
C PRO A 64 16.22 1.61 -7.21
N MET A 65 15.33 0.91 -7.93
CA MET A 65 15.40 -0.55 -8.08
C MET A 65 16.67 -1.05 -8.79
N SER A 66 17.36 -0.20 -9.49
CA SER A 66 18.65 -0.50 -10.09
C SER A 66 19.77 -0.67 -9.06
N SER A 67 19.65 -0.04 -7.89
CA SER A 67 20.62 -0.20 -6.79
C SER A 67 20.33 -1.44 -5.94
N LYS A 68 21.36 -1.99 -5.29
CA LYS A 68 21.22 -3.11 -4.35
C LYS A 68 20.39 -2.73 -3.12
N GLU A 69 20.56 -1.51 -2.63
CA GLU A 69 19.78 -0.93 -1.53
C GLU A 69 18.29 -0.88 -1.90
N GLY A 70 17.96 -0.36 -3.07
CA GLY A 70 16.58 -0.30 -3.56
C GLY A 70 15.96 -1.68 -3.72
N ARG A 71 16.70 -2.67 -4.24
CA ARG A 71 16.24 -4.05 -4.34
C ARG A 71 16.01 -4.68 -2.97
N LEU A 72 16.92 -4.46 -2.01
CA LEU A 72 16.77 -4.97 -0.65
C LEU A 72 15.57 -4.31 0.06
N MET A 73 15.44 -3.00 -0.01
CA MET A 73 14.35 -2.26 0.63
C MET A 73 12.97 -2.64 0.09
N LYS A 74 12.85 -2.97 -1.21
CA LYS A 74 11.61 -3.37 -1.87
C LYS A 74 11.30 -4.85 -1.83
N GLN A 75 12.13 -5.69 -1.18
CA GLN A 75 11.77 -7.07 -0.90
C GLN A 75 10.41 -7.14 -0.17
N PRO A 76 9.63 -8.22 -0.37
CA PRO A 76 8.33 -8.36 0.28
C PRO A 76 8.47 -8.68 1.77
N HIS A 77 9.00 -7.75 2.55
CA HIS A 77 9.26 -7.88 3.99
C HIS A 77 8.01 -8.18 4.84
N HIS A 78 6.80 -7.94 4.29
CA HIS A 78 5.54 -8.34 4.92
C HIS A 78 5.36 -9.87 4.91
N LEU A 79 6.02 -10.58 4.00
CA LEU A 79 5.95 -12.03 3.95
C LEU A 79 6.76 -12.63 5.09
N LYS A 80 6.17 -13.61 5.79
CA LYS A 80 6.77 -14.26 6.94
C LYS A 80 8.16 -14.84 6.63
N VAL A 81 8.35 -15.41 5.44
CA VAL A 81 9.62 -16.03 5.03
C VAL A 81 10.76 -15.02 4.99
N ILE A 82 10.51 -13.81 4.48
CA ILE A 82 11.50 -12.74 4.42
C ILE A 82 11.73 -12.16 5.82
N LYS A 83 10.66 -11.89 6.58
CA LYS A 83 10.75 -11.37 7.94
C LYS A 83 11.61 -12.27 8.84
N VAL A 84 11.41 -13.58 8.77
CA VAL A 84 12.18 -14.54 9.58
C VAL A 84 13.62 -14.63 9.10
N ALA A 85 13.89 -14.63 7.79
CA ALA A 85 15.26 -14.66 7.26
C ALA A 85 16.06 -13.40 7.68
N CYS A 86 15.46 -12.21 7.56
CA CYS A 86 16.08 -10.97 8.05
C CYS A 86 16.31 -11.00 9.58
N ALA A 87 15.38 -11.55 10.35
CA ALA A 87 15.56 -11.70 11.80
C ALA A 87 16.69 -12.67 12.17
N TYR A 88 16.90 -13.75 11.41
CA TYR A 88 18.08 -14.61 11.56
C TYR A 88 19.38 -13.85 11.32
N LEU A 89 19.42 -13.03 10.26
CA LEU A 89 20.58 -12.20 9.94
C LEU A 89 20.86 -11.19 11.06
N GLN A 90 19.82 -10.47 11.50
CA GLN A 90 19.92 -9.48 12.58
C GLN A 90 20.41 -10.12 13.91
N ALA A 91 19.79 -11.24 14.31
CA ALA A 91 20.17 -11.95 15.53
C ALA A 91 21.59 -12.56 15.47
N ALA A 92 22.08 -12.90 14.28
CA ALA A 92 23.43 -13.40 14.09
C ALA A 92 24.47 -12.26 14.12
N ALA A 93 24.13 -11.11 13.55
CA ALA A 93 25.02 -9.94 13.52
C ALA A 93 25.01 -9.11 14.80
N ASN A 94 23.86 -9.05 15.47
CA ASN A 94 23.70 -8.37 16.75
C ASN A 94 23.11 -9.33 17.80
N PRO A 95 23.95 -9.95 18.63
CA PRO A 95 23.51 -10.86 19.69
C PRO A 95 22.56 -10.26 20.72
N ASP A 96 22.51 -8.94 20.85
CA ASP A 96 21.66 -8.21 21.80
C ASP A 96 20.36 -7.70 21.18
N ASP A 97 20.08 -8.05 19.93
CA ASP A 97 18.78 -7.77 19.31
C ASP A 97 17.70 -8.76 19.79
N ASP A 98 17.14 -8.46 20.94
CA ASP A 98 16.07 -9.25 21.56
C ASP A 98 14.87 -9.45 20.65
N ASN A 99 14.52 -8.44 19.83
CA ASN A 99 13.38 -8.54 18.91
C ASN A 99 13.64 -9.56 17.80
N ALA A 100 14.83 -9.53 17.21
CA ALA A 100 15.22 -10.52 16.21
C ALA A 100 15.21 -11.93 16.79
N ILE A 101 15.77 -12.11 18.00
CA ILE A 101 15.81 -13.41 18.70
C ILE A 101 14.38 -13.92 18.96
N LYS A 102 13.46 -13.09 19.46
CA LYS A 102 12.06 -13.46 19.70
C LYS A 102 11.34 -13.92 18.43
N ILE A 103 11.59 -13.27 17.30
CA ILE A 103 11.01 -13.65 16.00
C ILE A 103 11.46 -15.06 15.59
N ILE A 104 12.76 -15.37 15.73
CA ILE A 104 13.31 -16.66 15.28
C ILE A 104 13.17 -17.80 16.29
N LEU A 105 12.88 -17.49 17.55
CA LEU A 105 12.89 -18.42 18.66
C LEU A 105 12.02 -19.66 18.42
N ASN A 106 10.87 -19.48 17.79
CA ASN A 106 9.94 -20.57 17.46
C ASN A 106 9.73 -20.74 15.93
N GLU A 107 10.69 -20.33 15.15
CA GLU A 107 10.76 -20.50 13.69
C GLU A 107 12.09 -21.20 13.29
N PRO A 108 12.10 -22.49 13.08
CA PRO A 108 10.99 -23.46 13.10
C PRO A 108 10.43 -23.70 14.51
N LYS A 109 9.24 -24.32 14.58
CA LYS A 109 8.57 -24.61 15.85
C LYS A 109 9.49 -25.44 16.76
N ARG A 110 9.80 -24.90 17.95
CA ARG A 110 10.66 -25.52 18.98
C ARG A 110 9.90 -25.86 20.25
N GLY A 111 8.56 -25.67 20.27
CA GLY A 111 7.72 -25.96 21.43
C GLY A 111 7.82 -24.92 22.54
N ILE A 112 8.21 -23.68 22.22
CA ILE A 112 8.32 -22.58 23.16
C ILE A 112 6.99 -21.78 23.09
N GLY A 113 6.20 -21.85 24.14
CA GLY A 113 4.92 -21.17 24.22
C GLY A 113 5.06 -19.70 24.67
N LYS A 114 3.97 -18.94 24.50
CA LYS A 114 3.92 -17.53 24.89
C LYS A 114 4.32 -17.30 26.36
N LYS A 115 3.80 -18.13 27.29
CA LYS A 115 4.13 -18.07 28.72
C LYS A 115 5.62 -18.26 28.99
N SER A 116 6.31 -19.12 28.22
CA SER A 116 7.76 -19.32 28.38
C SER A 116 8.54 -18.09 27.93
N ILE A 117 8.08 -17.42 26.86
CA ILE A 117 8.69 -16.17 26.37
C ILE A 117 8.52 -15.07 27.42
N GLU A 118 7.30 -14.88 27.93
CA GLU A 118 7.00 -13.90 28.99
C GLU A 118 7.84 -14.13 30.26
N ASN A 119 8.03 -15.40 30.67
CA ASN A 119 8.90 -15.72 31.81
C ASN A 119 10.37 -15.36 31.54
N ILE A 120 10.88 -15.60 30.32
CA ILE A 120 12.23 -15.25 29.95
C ILE A 120 12.41 -13.73 29.94
N GLU A 121 11.42 -13.00 29.42
CA GLU A 121 11.40 -11.52 29.46
C GLU A 121 11.44 -10.99 30.89
N HIS A 122 10.64 -11.58 31.77
CA HIS A 122 10.66 -11.22 33.21
C HIS A 122 12.01 -11.43 33.88
N ILE A 123 12.69 -12.52 33.53
CA ILE A 123 14.02 -12.81 34.09
C ILE A 123 15.06 -11.86 33.52
N ALA A 124 15.03 -11.63 32.21
CA ALA A 124 15.91 -10.65 31.55
C ALA A 124 15.79 -9.27 32.20
N ALA A 125 14.56 -8.82 32.44
CA ALA A 125 14.30 -7.54 33.09
C ALA A 125 14.74 -7.50 34.55
N ASN A 126 14.47 -8.56 35.35
CA ASN A 126 14.80 -8.61 36.76
C ASN A 126 16.31 -8.71 37.04
N GLU A 127 17.03 -9.41 36.18
CA GLU A 127 18.46 -9.63 36.32
C GLU A 127 19.31 -8.62 35.49
N ALA A 128 18.65 -7.69 34.80
CA ALA A 128 19.27 -6.69 33.92
C ALA A 128 20.26 -7.32 32.90
N ILE A 129 19.86 -8.44 32.31
CA ILE A 129 20.62 -9.18 31.28
C ILE A 129 19.85 -9.20 29.96
N SER A 130 20.53 -9.52 28.83
CA SER A 130 19.88 -9.66 27.53
C SER A 130 18.90 -10.84 27.51
N PHE A 131 17.90 -10.78 26.63
CA PHE A 131 16.96 -11.88 26.44
C PHE A 131 17.70 -13.18 26.03
N LYS A 132 18.76 -13.09 25.24
CA LYS A 132 19.62 -14.22 24.86
C LYS A 132 20.31 -14.86 26.04
N GLU A 133 20.85 -14.05 26.98
CA GLU A 133 21.47 -14.55 28.21
C GLU A 133 20.44 -15.21 29.11
N ALA A 134 19.27 -14.58 29.30
CA ALA A 134 18.17 -15.18 30.07
C ALA A 134 17.71 -16.52 29.43
N LEU A 135 17.63 -16.57 28.09
CA LEU A 135 17.29 -17.77 27.34
C LEU A 135 18.31 -18.89 27.51
N ALA A 136 19.59 -18.55 27.69
CA ALA A 136 20.67 -19.51 27.95
C ALA A 136 20.61 -20.11 29.37
N LYS A 137 19.97 -19.44 30.34
CA LYS A 137 19.76 -19.91 31.71
C LYS A 137 18.69 -21.02 31.77
N GLN A 138 19.06 -22.21 31.38
CA GLN A 138 18.27 -23.39 30.93
C GLN A 138 17.25 -23.98 31.91
N LYS A 139 17.16 -23.52 33.16
CA LYS A 139 16.17 -24.04 34.14
C LYS A 139 14.71 -23.71 33.81
N LEU A 140 14.50 -22.89 32.79
CA LEU A 140 13.20 -22.31 32.41
C LEU A 140 12.45 -23.11 31.34
N LEU A 141 13.15 -23.97 30.61
CA LEU A 141 12.59 -24.74 29.51
C LEU A 141 12.63 -26.23 29.80
N GLN A 142 11.64 -26.98 29.31
CA GLN A 142 11.67 -28.44 29.32
C GLN A 142 12.86 -28.95 28.49
N ASP A 143 13.30 -30.19 28.69
CA ASP A 143 14.51 -30.75 28.06
C ASP A 143 14.57 -30.62 26.55
N LYS A 144 13.46 -30.88 25.86
CA LYS A 144 13.42 -30.88 24.39
C LYS A 144 13.49 -29.47 23.79
N PRO A 145 12.71 -28.48 24.24
CA PRO A 145 12.89 -27.07 23.88
C PRO A 145 14.27 -26.55 24.25
N ALA A 146 14.79 -26.89 25.44
CA ALA A 146 16.12 -26.43 25.88
C ALA A 146 17.26 -26.89 24.95
N LYS A 147 17.22 -28.15 24.46
CA LYS A 147 18.19 -28.63 23.47
C LYS A 147 18.12 -27.87 22.15
N ALA A 148 16.91 -27.59 21.68
CA ALA A 148 16.69 -26.84 20.44
C ALA A 148 17.18 -25.39 20.53
N VAL A 149 16.96 -24.73 21.68
CA VAL A 149 17.45 -23.38 21.96
C VAL A 149 18.99 -23.35 22.03
N ARG A 150 19.60 -24.31 22.74
CA ARG A 150 21.09 -24.41 22.76
C ARG A 150 21.69 -24.52 21.37
N LYS A 151 21.06 -25.34 20.51
CA LYS A 151 21.48 -25.47 19.11
C LYS A 151 21.35 -24.13 18.38
N LEU A 152 20.24 -23.41 18.55
CA LEU A 152 20.02 -22.11 17.94
C LEU A 152 21.08 -21.11 18.37
N ILE A 153 21.31 -20.95 19.69
CA ILE A 153 22.33 -20.05 20.24
C ILE A 153 23.72 -20.42 19.72
N LYS A 154 24.06 -21.71 19.68
CA LYS A 154 25.34 -22.18 19.10
C LYS A 154 25.49 -21.75 17.64
N ASN A 155 24.44 -21.94 16.82
CA ASN A 155 24.48 -21.57 15.41
C ASN A 155 24.63 -20.05 15.23
N LEU A 156 23.96 -19.24 16.05
CA LEU A 156 24.12 -17.79 16.02
C LEU A 156 25.53 -17.34 16.42
N ASN A 157 26.09 -17.94 17.49
CA ASN A 157 27.45 -17.61 17.95
C ASN A 157 28.54 -18.05 16.97
N SER A 158 28.29 -19.08 16.16
CA SER A 158 29.24 -19.51 15.12
C SER A 158 29.22 -18.64 13.86
N TRP A 159 28.30 -17.67 13.76
CA TRP A 159 28.19 -16.77 12.61
C TRP A 159 29.46 -15.95 12.36
N GLU A 160 30.12 -15.47 13.40
CA GLU A 160 31.33 -14.63 13.31
C GLU A 160 32.56 -15.40 12.84
N THR A 161 32.55 -16.72 13.03
CA THR A 161 33.73 -17.58 12.78
C THR A 161 33.57 -18.50 11.57
N ASN A 162 32.33 -18.84 11.20
CA ASN A 162 32.07 -19.77 10.12
C ASN A 162 31.94 -19.05 8.76
N ASN A 163 32.74 -19.50 7.80
CA ASN A 163 32.67 -19.05 6.40
C ASN A 163 32.72 -17.52 6.25
N ILE A 164 33.60 -16.85 7.01
CA ILE A 164 33.65 -15.38 7.06
C ILE A 164 33.97 -14.76 5.70
N ASP A 165 34.71 -15.47 4.85
CA ASP A 165 35.09 -15.04 3.51
C ASP A 165 33.96 -15.24 2.46
N GLU A 166 32.89 -15.95 2.83
CA GLU A 166 31.78 -16.22 1.95
C GLU A 166 30.77 -15.05 1.94
N PRO A 167 30.06 -14.84 0.81
CA PRO A 167 29.03 -13.82 0.71
C PRO A 167 27.95 -13.94 1.79
N VAL A 168 27.41 -12.82 2.25
CA VAL A 168 26.44 -12.78 3.37
C VAL A 168 25.19 -13.65 3.09
N GLY A 169 24.68 -13.63 1.86
CA GLY A 169 23.52 -14.45 1.48
C GLY A 169 23.81 -15.93 1.53
N PHE A 170 25.03 -16.37 1.15
CA PHE A 170 25.45 -17.76 1.29
C PHE A 170 25.51 -18.16 2.78
N ARG A 171 26.16 -17.38 3.62
CA ARG A 171 26.25 -17.61 5.06
C ARG A 171 24.87 -17.69 5.72
N LEU A 172 23.97 -16.79 5.34
CA LEU A 172 22.59 -16.79 5.84
C LEU A 172 21.84 -18.05 5.40
N ARG A 173 22.04 -18.52 4.16
CA ARG A 173 21.46 -19.78 3.68
C ARG A 173 21.86 -20.96 4.55
N GLU A 174 23.14 -21.10 4.83
CA GLU A 174 23.67 -22.16 5.70
C GLU A 174 23.08 -22.07 7.11
N LEU A 175 23.02 -20.87 7.68
CA LEU A 175 22.37 -20.65 8.98
C LEU A 175 20.90 -21.08 9.00
N LEU A 176 20.13 -20.76 7.96
CA LEU A 176 18.73 -21.16 7.84
C LEU A 176 18.55 -22.67 7.68
N ILE A 177 19.49 -23.33 7.00
CA ILE A 177 19.54 -24.81 6.85
C ILE A 177 19.83 -25.45 8.21
N ASP A 178 20.87 -25.02 8.90
CA ASP A 178 21.30 -25.52 10.21
C ASP A 178 20.27 -25.30 11.30
N ALA A 179 19.59 -24.17 11.27
CA ALA A 179 18.48 -23.86 12.17
C ALA A 179 17.22 -24.71 11.87
N GLY A 180 17.17 -25.39 10.71
CA GLY A 180 16.04 -26.18 10.24
C GLY A 180 14.90 -25.38 9.62
N TYR A 181 15.09 -24.08 9.40
CA TYR A 181 14.04 -23.21 8.82
C TYR A 181 13.82 -23.51 7.34
N TRP A 182 14.89 -23.78 6.58
CA TRP A 182 14.78 -24.22 5.19
C TRP A 182 13.90 -25.46 5.02
N LYS A 183 14.11 -26.45 5.89
CA LYS A 183 13.29 -27.68 5.92
C LYS A 183 11.83 -27.39 6.28
N GLN A 184 11.58 -26.38 7.11
CA GLN A 184 10.20 -25.96 7.41
C GLN A 184 9.53 -25.36 6.18
N ILE A 185 10.21 -24.45 5.46
CA ILE A 185 9.67 -23.81 4.24
C ILE A 185 9.33 -24.85 3.18
N SER A 186 10.21 -25.85 2.96
CA SER A 186 9.98 -26.90 1.95
C SER A 186 8.77 -27.79 2.22
N ARG A 187 8.17 -27.69 3.41
CA ARG A 187 6.95 -28.42 3.80
C ARG A 187 5.70 -27.54 3.86
N MET A 188 5.83 -26.26 3.57
CA MET A 188 4.70 -25.33 3.56
C MET A 188 3.95 -25.42 2.23
N ASP A 189 2.68 -25.00 2.26
CA ASP A 189 1.93 -24.73 1.04
C ASP A 189 2.68 -23.70 0.17
N LYS A 190 2.68 -23.91 -1.17
CA LYS A 190 3.43 -23.08 -2.13
C LYS A 190 4.92 -22.92 -1.76
N ALA A 191 5.55 -24.04 -1.40
CA ALA A 191 6.95 -24.07 -0.95
C ALA A 191 7.91 -23.53 -2.02
N GLU A 192 7.70 -23.88 -3.30
CA GLU A 192 8.53 -23.44 -4.43
C GLU A 192 8.54 -21.91 -4.56
N ASP A 193 7.37 -21.26 -4.50
CA ASP A 193 7.28 -19.80 -4.55
C ASP A 193 8.01 -19.13 -3.37
N LYS A 194 7.84 -19.69 -2.16
CA LYS A 194 8.51 -19.19 -0.97
C LYS A 194 10.02 -19.34 -1.01
N ILE A 195 10.51 -20.46 -1.52
CA ILE A 195 11.94 -20.70 -1.72
C ILE A 195 12.49 -19.72 -2.75
N LYS A 196 11.81 -19.54 -3.89
CA LYS A 196 12.22 -18.58 -4.92
C LYS A 196 12.31 -17.15 -4.38
N ILE A 197 11.34 -16.73 -3.59
CA ILE A 197 11.36 -15.41 -2.93
C ILE A 197 12.56 -15.30 -1.97
N LEU A 198 12.84 -16.32 -1.19
CA LEU A 198 13.98 -16.36 -0.28
C LEU A 198 15.32 -16.35 -1.04
N GLU A 199 15.42 -17.11 -2.12
CA GLU A 199 16.63 -17.14 -2.98
C GLU A 199 16.90 -15.76 -3.61
N ASN A 200 15.87 -15.03 -4.03
CA ASN A 200 16.00 -13.65 -4.50
C ASN A 200 16.55 -12.72 -3.41
N LEU A 201 16.10 -12.86 -2.16
CA LEU A 201 16.67 -12.11 -1.04
C LEU A 201 18.15 -12.46 -0.87
N LEU A 202 18.50 -13.74 -0.79
CA LEU A 202 19.88 -14.21 -0.60
C LEU A 202 20.82 -13.73 -1.73
N ALA A 203 20.34 -13.77 -2.97
CA ALA A 203 21.08 -13.22 -4.12
C ALA A 203 21.32 -11.71 -3.96
N THR A 204 20.31 -10.96 -3.54
CA THR A 204 20.45 -9.50 -3.28
C THR A 204 21.46 -9.23 -2.16
N LEU A 205 21.43 -10.02 -1.07
CA LEU A 205 22.38 -9.88 0.04
C LEU A 205 23.83 -10.15 -0.36
N ASN A 206 24.08 -11.02 -1.35
CA ASN A 206 25.43 -11.28 -1.88
C ASN A 206 26.04 -10.09 -2.62
N GLU A 207 25.26 -9.08 -3.01
CA GLU A 207 25.77 -7.88 -3.67
C GLU A 207 26.36 -6.86 -2.69
N PHE A 208 26.10 -7.03 -1.39
CA PHE A 208 26.66 -6.17 -0.35
C PHE A 208 28.04 -6.65 0.08
N SER A 209 28.95 -5.71 0.30
CA SER A 209 30.32 -6.00 0.71
C SER A 209 30.42 -6.35 2.20
N THR A 210 29.54 -5.80 3.03
CA THR A 210 29.55 -6.01 4.48
C THR A 210 28.13 -6.17 5.03
N ILE A 211 28.05 -6.83 6.20
CA ILE A 211 26.76 -7.01 6.89
C ILE A 211 26.26 -5.67 7.48
N GLU A 212 27.17 -4.79 7.88
CA GLU A 212 26.83 -3.46 8.41
C GLU A 212 26.05 -2.65 7.36
N ASN A 213 26.47 -2.70 6.09
CA ASN A 213 25.77 -2.03 5.00
C ASN A 213 24.35 -2.59 4.80
N ILE A 214 24.16 -3.89 4.97
CA ILE A 214 22.83 -4.52 4.92
C ILE A 214 21.96 -4.04 6.09
N LEU A 215 22.50 -4.06 7.32
CA LEU A 215 21.77 -3.65 8.52
C LEU A 215 21.40 -2.16 8.45
N THR A 216 22.32 -1.31 8.00
CA THR A 216 22.06 0.11 7.77
C THR A 216 20.92 0.28 6.76
N THR A 217 20.96 -0.42 5.63
CA THR A 217 19.89 -0.37 4.61
C THR A 217 18.53 -0.82 5.16
N LEU A 218 18.50 -1.84 6.01
CA LEU A 218 17.27 -2.31 6.66
C LEU A 218 16.73 -1.30 7.69
N THR A 219 17.62 -0.60 8.41
CA THR A 219 17.25 0.48 9.34
C THR A 219 16.69 1.68 8.58
N GLU A 220 17.39 2.16 7.57
CA GLU A 220 16.92 3.25 6.69
C GLU A 220 15.57 2.92 6.06
N ARG A 221 15.36 1.66 5.64
CA ARG A 221 14.06 1.20 5.15
C ARG A 221 12.95 1.37 6.19
N GLN A 222 13.22 1.06 7.45
CA GLN A 222 12.23 1.22 8.52
C GLN A 222 11.95 2.71 8.76
N GLU A 223 12.98 3.54 8.80
CA GLU A 223 12.86 4.99 8.93
C GLU A 223 12.04 5.60 7.79
N LEU A 224 12.33 5.23 6.53
CA LEU A 224 11.56 5.68 5.37
C LEU A 224 10.10 5.23 5.41
N LYS A 225 9.84 4.02 5.93
CA LYS A 225 8.48 3.49 6.09
C LYS A 225 7.70 4.23 7.16
N ASP A 226 8.36 4.57 8.26
CA ASP A 226 7.77 5.23 9.42
C ASP A 226 7.78 6.76 9.29
N ALA A 227 8.49 7.28 8.27
CA ALA A 227 8.51 8.71 7.97
C ALA A 227 7.08 9.25 7.75
N PRO A 228 6.75 10.41 8.31
CA PRO A 228 5.44 11.00 8.14
C PRO A 228 5.18 11.24 6.66
N LYS A 229 4.05 10.72 6.18
CA LYS A 229 3.64 10.96 4.80
C LYS A 229 3.21 12.41 4.65
N PRO A 230 3.57 13.08 3.56
CA PRO A 230 3.10 14.43 3.30
C PRO A 230 1.57 14.43 3.21
N LYS A 231 0.94 15.51 3.69
CA LYS A 231 -0.49 15.70 3.49
C LYS A 231 -0.76 15.84 2.01
N THR A 232 -1.72 15.09 1.48
CA THR A 232 -2.09 15.12 0.07
C THR A 232 -3.59 15.38 -0.09
N ALA A 233 -3.96 16.02 -1.19
CA ALA A 233 -5.36 16.22 -1.55
C ALA A 233 -5.53 16.20 -3.07
N SER A 234 -6.58 15.51 -3.55
CA SER A 234 -6.96 15.52 -4.97
C SER A 234 -7.49 16.89 -5.35
N LEU A 235 -7.26 17.30 -6.59
CA LEU A 235 -7.82 18.53 -7.13
C LEU A 235 -9.36 18.43 -7.21
N LEU A 236 -10.04 19.57 -7.16
CA LEU A 236 -11.45 19.66 -7.50
C LEU A 236 -11.61 19.59 -9.03
N GLU A 237 -12.80 19.19 -9.52
CA GLU A 237 -13.03 19.05 -10.99
C GLU A 237 -12.77 20.35 -11.78
N LYS A 238 -12.96 21.51 -11.13
CA LYS A 238 -12.70 22.83 -11.72
C LYS A 238 -11.22 23.21 -11.75
N MET A 239 -10.38 22.50 -11.02
CA MET A 239 -8.94 22.75 -10.92
C MET A 239 -8.20 21.85 -11.90
N SER A 240 -7.17 22.39 -12.53
CA SER A 240 -6.27 21.63 -13.39
C SER A 240 -4.82 22.05 -13.13
N ALA A 241 -3.86 21.23 -13.60
CA ALA A 241 -2.44 21.56 -13.49
C ALA A 241 -2.07 22.91 -14.08
N GLU A 242 -2.84 23.39 -15.05
CA GLU A 242 -2.57 24.64 -15.76
C GLU A 242 -3.03 25.88 -14.98
N ASN A 243 -4.15 25.77 -14.24
CA ASN A 243 -4.81 26.94 -13.62
C ASN A 243 -4.73 26.98 -12.09
N ILE A 244 -4.22 25.93 -11.42
CA ILE A 244 -4.15 25.88 -9.97
C ILE A 244 -3.15 26.92 -9.42
N THR A 245 -3.62 27.69 -8.43
CA THR A 245 -2.80 28.62 -7.67
C THR A 245 -2.29 27.98 -6.38
N ILE A 246 -1.31 28.63 -5.73
CA ILE A 246 -0.83 28.20 -4.41
C ILE A 246 -1.95 28.29 -3.35
N GLU A 247 -2.81 29.30 -3.44
CA GLU A 247 -3.93 29.51 -2.52
C GLU A 247 -4.96 28.38 -2.66
N ASP A 248 -5.31 28.00 -3.89
CA ASP A 248 -6.20 26.86 -4.16
C ASP A 248 -5.64 25.57 -3.58
N ALA A 249 -4.35 25.33 -3.79
CA ALA A 249 -3.67 24.15 -3.28
C ALA A 249 -3.68 24.08 -1.74
N ILE A 250 -3.44 25.20 -1.07
CA ILE A 250 -3.50 25.29 0.40
C ILE A 250 -4.93 25.05 0.90
N ASN A 251 -5.92 25.63 0.23
CA ASN A 251 -7.32 25.44 0.56
C ASN A 251 -7.73 23.97 0.45
N VAL A 252 -7.37 23.29 -0.65
CA VAL A 252 -7.65 21.86 -0.81
C VAL A 252 -6.88 21.02 0.22
N LEU A 253 -5.64 21.38 0.52
CA LEU A 253 -4.85 20.74 1.57
C LEU A 253 -5.38 21.02 2.99
N SER A 254 -6.18 22.05 3.22
CA SER A 254 -6.80 22.30 4.53
C SER A 254 -7.89 21.29 4.89
N LEU A 255 -8.43 20.59 3.89
CA LEU A 255 -9.46 19.57 4.09
C LEU A 255 -8.89 18.32 4.80
N PRO A 256 -9.70 17.57 5.58
CA PRO A 256 -11.07 17.90 5.94
C PRO A 256 -11.15 19.12 6.87
N ARG A 257 -12.19 19.94 6.67
CA ARG A 257 -12.50 21.07 7.55
C ARG A 257 -13.52 20.61 8.60
N GLU A 258 -13.28 20.96 9.86
CA GLU A 258 -14.07 20.54 11.00
C GLU A 258 -14.99 21.67 11.46
N LEU A 259 -16.25 21.34 11.70
CA LEU A 259 -17.29 22.24 12.20
C LEU A 259 -17.88 21.62 13.47
N PRO A 260 -17.54 22.16 14.67
CA PRO A 260 -18.00 21.60 15.93
C PRO A 260 -19.45 21.91 16.18
N ILE A 261 -20.21 20.97 16.70
CA ILE A 261 -21.58 21.14 17.20
C ILE A 261 -21.49 21.73 18.59
N GLN A 262 -22.05 22.95 18.75
CA GLN A 262 -21.94 23.69 20.01
C GLN A 262 -23.00 23.29 21.04
N GLU A 263 -24.16 22.79 20.60
CA GLU A 263 -25.26 22.35 21.43
C GLU A 263 -25.96 21.12 20.77
N THR A 264 -26.66 20.34 21.57
CA THR A 264 -27.40 19.17 21.07
C THR A 264 -28.57 19.64 20.19
N ILE A 265 -28.59 19.18 18.93
CA ILE A 265 -29.57 19.57 17.91
C ILE A 265 -30.33 18.30 17.45
N THR A 266 -31.65 18.40 17.33
CA THR A 266 -32.47 17.37 16.68
C THR A 266 -32.70 17.73 15.23
N ILE A 267 -32.34 16.84 14.32
CA ILE A 267 -32.54 17.01 12.88
C ILE A 267 -33.75 16.20 12.46
N GLU A 268 -34.71 16.86 11.82
CA GLU A 268 -35.84 16.22 11.14
C GLU A 268 -35.59 16.22 9.64
N ILE A 269 -35.70 15.02 9.03
CA ILE A 269 -35.50 14.87 7.58
C ILE A 269 -36.83 15.14 6.87
N ASP A 270 -36.88 16.17 6.03
CA ASP A 270 -38.05 16.52 5.24
C ASP A 270 -37.73 16.52 3.72
N PRO A 271 -38.48 15.79 2.90
CA PRO A 271 -39.51 14.80 3.25
C PRO A 271 -38.92 13.54 3.91
N PRO A 272 -39.67 12.86 4.80
CA PRO A 272 -39.20 11.72 5.54
C PRO A 272 -38.75 10.57 4.60
N PRO A 273 -37.66 9.86 4.91
CA PRO A 273 -37.15 8.82 4.06
C PRO A 273 -38.11 7.62 3.99
N LYS A 274 -38.18 6.95 2.83
CA LYS A 274 -39.02 5.74 2.64
C LYS A 274 -38.61 4.57 3.52
N LYS A 275 -37.37 4.53 4.00
CA LYS A 275 -36.80 3.55 4.93
C LYS A 275 -35.80 4.25 5.86
N GLY A 276 -35.82 3.89 7.13
CA GLY A 276 -34.98 4.48 8.17
C GLY A 276 -35.73 5.48 9.04
N GLU A 277 -35.04 6.05 10.02
CA GLU A 277 -35.59 7.04 10.94
C GLU A 277 -35.68 8.40 10.25
N ALA A 278 -36.75 9.13 10.51
CA ALA A 278 -36.97 10.48 10.00
C ALA A 278 -36.29 11.54 10.85
N THR A 279 -35.82 11.19 12.04
CA THR A 279 -35.17 12.09 13.01
C THR A 279 -33.93 11.46 13.58
N PHE A 280 -32.92 12.26 13.87
CA PHE A 280 -31.72 11.85 14.63
C PHE A 280 -31.18 13.07 15.40
N LYS A 281 -30.37 12.80 16.42
CA LYS A 281 -29.75 13.85 17.22
C LYS A 281 -28.29 13.98 16.91
N LEU A 282 -27.80 15.21 16.89
CA LEU A 282 -26.40 15.57 16.89
C LEU A 282 -26.06 16.04 18.29
N LEU A 283 -25.12 15.40 18.93
CA LEU A 283 -24.74 15.73 20.30
C LEU A 283 -23.73 16.89 20.31
N LYS A 284 -23.72 17.63 21.42
CA LYS A 284 -22.71 18.63 21.67
C LYS A 284 -21.32 18.00 21.58
N ASP A 285 -20.36 18.76 21.05
CA ASP A 285 -18.94 18.36 20.83
C ASP A 285 -18.72 17.32 19.72
N GLU A 286 -19.79 16.81 19.05
CA GLU A 286 -19.63 16.08 17.80
C GLU A 286 -19.16 17.00 16.68
N MET A 287 -18.50 16.44 15.66
CA MET A 287 -17.88 17.20 14.55
C MET A 287 -18.53 16.86 13.22
N ILE A 288 -19.01 17.87 12.51
CA ILE A 288 -19.28 17.73 11.08
C ILE A 288 -17.97 18.00 10.34
N THR A 289 -17.59 17.09 9.45
CA THR A 289 -16.39 17.21 8.64
C THR A 289 -16.73 17.41 7.18
N VAL A 290 -16.06 18.37 6.53
CA VAL A 290 -16.20 18.67 5.10
C VAL A 290 -15.03 18.05 4.36
N HIS A 291 -15.31 17.19 3.38
CA HIS A 291 -14.31 16.41 2.66
C HIS A 291 -14.39 16.68 1.15
N ASN A 292 -13.23 16.55 0.49
CA ASN A 292 -13.15 16.29 -0.95
C ASN A 292 -12.91 14.79 -1.16
N GLY A 293 -13.93 14.07 -1.63
CA GLY A 293 -13.88 12.64 -1.83
C GLY A 293 -13.72 12.24 -3.29
N PRO A 294 -13.52 10.94 -3.57
CA PRO A 294 -13.35 10.45 -4.95
C PRO A 294 -14.61 10.59 -5.82
N PHE A 295 -15.73 11.01 -5.23
CA PHE A 295 -17.01 11.25 -5.92
C PHE A 295 -17.49 12.70 -5.76
N GLY A 296 -16.57 13.61 -5.49
CA GLY A 296 -16.84 15.02 -5.23
C GLY A 296 -16.96 15.35 -3.74
N PRO A 297 -17.18 16.64 -3.45
CA PRO A 297 -17.28 17.17 -2.10
C PRO A 297 -18.48 16.63 -1.32
N TYR A 298 -18.29 16.41 -0.03
CA TYR A 298 -19.34 15.95 0.87
C TYR A 298 -19.10 16.35 2.32
N ILE A 299 -20.18 16.46 3.09
CA ILE A 299 -20.13 16.55 4.54
C ILE A 299 -20.32 15.17 5.16
N ARG A 300 -19.66 14.93 6.29
CA ARG A 300 -19.78 13.71 7.09
C ARG A 300 -19.89 14.06 8.56
N ILE A 301 -20.78 13.37 9.25
CA ILE A 301 -20.80 13.29 10.70
C ILE A 301 -20.90 11.83 11.11
N GLU A 302 -20.27 11.49 12.22
CA GLU A 302 -20.33 10.19 12.86
C GLU A 302 -20.54 10.41 14.35
N GLY A 303 -21.64 9.93 14.88
CA GLY A 303 -22.00 10.11 16.29
C GLY A 303 -22.83 8.94 16.78
N ASP A 304 -22.96 8.87 18.12
CA ASP A 304 -23.60 7.74 18.81
C ASP A 304 -25.09 7.62 18.45
N ASP A 305 -25.81 8.75 18.41
CA ASP A 305 -27.24 8.77 18.10
C ASP A 305 -27.55 8.85 16.60
N CYS A 306 -26.71 9.56 15.83
CA CYS A 306 -26.95 9.78 14.39
C CYS A 306 -26.36 8.69 13.50
N GLY A 307 -25.46 7.83 14.03
CA GLY A 307 -24.65 6.95 13.24
C GLY A 307 -23.81 7.72 12.21
N VAL A 308 -23.53 7.14 11.04
CA VAL A 308 -22.79 7.81 9.96
C VAL A 308 -23.75 8.48 8.99
N GLN A 309 -23.78 9.81 8.99
CA GLN A 309 -24.52 10.61 8.01
C GLN A 309 -23.57 11.27 7.02
N THR A 310 -23.96 11.29 5.75
CA THR A 310 -23.20 11.97 4.69
C THR A 310 -24.15 12.67 3.72
N ARG A 311 -23.78 13.87 3.24
CA ARG A 311 -24.48 14.58 2.16
C ARG A 311 -23.47 15.18 1.20
N SER A 312 -23.76 15.08 -0.10
CA SER A 312 -22.95 15.75 -1.13
C SER A 312 -23.19 17.26 -1.07
N ILE A 313 -22.14 18.03 -1.31
CA ILE A 313 -22.16 19.49 -1.46
C ILE A 313 -21.62 19.87 -2.83
N SER A 314 -21.88 21.12 -3.25
CA SER A 314 -21.28 21.62 -4.49
C SER A 314 -19.79 21.92 -4.30
N GLU A 315 -19.03 21.96 -5.39
CA GLU A 315 -17.61 22.36 -5.32
C GLU A 315 -17.45 23.84 -4.91
N ASP A 316 -18.42 24.69 -5.25
CA ASP A 316 -18.39 26.10 -4.89
C ASP A 316 -18.54 26.31 -3.38
N ASP A 317 -19.21 25.40 -2.69
CA ASP A 317 -19.53 25.52 -1.28
C ASP A 317 -18.49 24.83 -0.36
N ILE A 318 -17.57 24.02 -0.89
CA ILE A 318 -16.67 23.19 -0.07
C ILE A 318 -15.84 23.99 0.95
N PHE A 319 -15.47 25.21 0.61
CA PHE A 319 -14.69 26.09 1.50
C PHE A 319 -15.54 27.10 2.27
N SER A 320 -16.77 27.39 1.80
CA SER A 320 -17.65 28.43 2.34
C SER A 320 -18.75 27.91 3.23
N ILE A 321 -19.18 26.63 3.07
CA ILE A 321 -20.29 26.07 3.85
C ILE A 321 -20.02 26.18 5.35
N ASP A 322 -20.98 26.76 6.08
CA ASP A 322 -20.97 26.90 7.52
C ASP A 322 -21.76 25.77 8.22
N LEU A 323 -21.87 25.85 9.53
CA LEU A 323 -22.61 24.87 10.32
C LEU A 323 -24.09 24.84 9.93
N ASP A 324 -24.72 26.00 9.74
CA ASP A 324 -26.15 26.10 9.39
C ASP A 324 -26.44 25.51 8.02
N GLY A 325 -25.55 25.71 7.04
CA GLY A 325 -25.60 25.08 5.74
C GLY A 325 -25.49 23.57 5.83
N CYS A 326 -24.59 23.05 6.66
CA CYS A 326 -24.47 21.62 6.92
C CYS A 326 -25.71 21.02 7.58
N LEU A 327 -26.28 21.69 8.59
CA LEU A 327 -27.50 21.23 9.26
C LEU A 327 -28.70 21.22 8.29
N SER A 328 -28.83 22.23 7.44
CA SER A 328 -29.85 22.32 6.39
C SER A 328 -29.73 21.17 5.39
N LEU A 329 -28.50 20.80 5.00
CA LEU A 329 -28.26 19.64 4.13
C LEU A 329 -28.58 18.31 4.83
N LEU A 330 -28.25 18.17 6.10
CA LEU A 330 -28.58 16.98 6.90
C LEU A 330 -30.08 16.78 7.05
N ALA A 331 -30.85 17.86 7.13
CA ALA A 331 -32.31 17.83 7.15
C ALA A 331 -32.93 17.38 5.80
N THR A 332 -32.17 17.35 4.71
CA THR A 332 -32.65 16.80 3.43
C THR A 332 -32.49 15.29 3.35
N PRO A 333 -33.41 14.54 2.69
CA PRO A 333 -33.24 13.12 2.50
C PRO A 333 -32.00 12.80 1.66
N LYS A 334 -31.29 11.73 2.02
CA LYS A 334 -30.12 11.27 1.27
C LYS A 334 -30.51 10.96 -0.17
N LYS A 335 -30.04 11.74 -1.13
CA LYS A 335 -30.25 11.46 -2.55
C LYS A 335 -29.36 10.27 -2.91
N PHE A 336 -29.96 9.10 -3.10
CA PHE A 336 -29.29 8.00 -3.77
C PHE A 336 -29.16 8.37 -5.25
N GLN A 337 -28.08 9.01 -5.61
CA GLN A 337 -27.69 9.02 -7.02
C GLN A 337 -27.37 7.56 -7.39
N ARG A 338 -28.26 6.91 -8.13
CA ARG A 338 -27.86 5.73 -8.91
C ARG A 338 -26.66 6.20 -9.72
N ARG A 339 -25.49 5.59 -9.46
CA ARG A 339 -24.32 5.78 -10.30
C ARG A 339 -24.79 5.69 -11.74
N GLN A 340 -24.80 6.80 -12.46
CA GLN A 340 -24.80 6.74 -13.90
C GLN A 340 -23.39 6.22 -14.25
N THR A 341 -23.27 4.90 -14.36
CA THR A 341 -22.10 4.32 -14.99
C THR A 341 -22.04 4.94 -16.38
N LYS A 342 -21.06 5.81 -16.65
CA LYS A 342 -20.76 6.24 -18.00
C LYS A 342 -20.55 4.96 -18.80
N THR A 343 -21.56 4.56 -19.55
CA THR A 343 -21.48 3.43 -20.47
C THR A 343 -21.06 4.00 -21.81
N ILE A 344 -19.88 3.64 -22.27
CA ILE A 344 -19.38 4.02 -23.59
C ILE A 344 -19.49 2.79 -24.46
N ILE A 345 -20.29 2.84 -25.50
CA ILE A 345 -20.34 1.81 -26.53
C ILE A 345 -19.15 2.01 -27.44
N LEU A 346 -18.25 1.04 -27.49
CA LEU A 346 -17.10 1.09 -28.38
C LEU A 346 -17.55 1.01 -29.84
N LYS A 347 -16.88 1.76 -30.70
CA LYS A 347 -17.11 1.76 -32.14
C LYS A 347 -15.97 1.01 -32.83
N ASP A 348 -16.29 0.34 -33.89
CA ASP A 348 -15.31 -0.24 -34.82
C ASP A 348 -14.70 0.84 -35.75
N ASN A 349 -13.80 0.42 -36.65
CA ASN A 349 -13.14 1.30 -37.58
C ASN A 349 -14.13 1.96 -38.61
N ASP A 350 -15.32 1.41 -38.77
CA ASP A 350 -16.39 1.95 -39.62
C ASP A 350 -17.34 2.88 -38.85
N GLY A 351 -17.08 3.14 -37.56
CA GLY A 351 -17.91 3.99 -36.72
C GLY A 351 -19.21 3.34 -36.20
N LYS A 352 -19.39 2.05 -36.46
CA LYS A 352 -20.51 1.25 -35.94
C LYS A 352 -20.18 0.66 -34.56
N PRO A 353 -21.19 0.28 -33.76
CA PRO A 353 -20.93 -0.42 -32.50
C PRO A 353 -20.08 -1.66 -32.72
N ALA A 354 -18.95 -1.74 -32.00
CA ALA A 354 -18.08 -2.91 -32.03
C ALA A 354 -18.82 -4.11 -31.44
N ILE A 355 -18.96 -5.18 -32.22
CA ILE A 355 -19.64 -6.40 -31.79
C ILE A 355 -18.62 -7.44 -31.36
N ASP A 356 -18.87 -8.08 -30.23
CA ASP A 356 -18.07 -9.23 -29.81
C ASP A 356 -18.40 -10.46 -30.63
N SER A 357 -17.40 -11.15 -31.15
CA SER A 357 -17.57 -12.29 -32.06
C SER A 357 -18.16 -13.53 -31.38
N VAL A 358 -18.08 -13.64 -30.06
CA VAL A 358 -18.56 -14.79 -29.30
C VAL A 358 -19.99 -14.59 -28.81
N SER A 359 -20.28 -13.43 -28.24
CA SER A 359 -21.60 -13.13 -27.69
C SER A 359 -22.58 -12.52 -28.70
N GLY A 360 -22.07 -11.98 -29.80
CA GLY A 360 -22.88 -11.27 -30.80
C GLY A 360 -23.45 -9.92 -30.30
N LYS A 361 -22.99 -9.43 -29.16
CA LYS A 361 -23.49 -8.20 -28.52
C LYS A 361 -22.48 -7.06 -28.64
N PRO A 362 -22.94 -5.78 -28.53
CA PRO A 362 -22.07 -4.65 -28.54
C PRO A 362 -21.13 -4.66 -27.31
N ILE A 363 -19.90 -4.24 -27.53
CA ILE A 363 -18.92 -4.11 -26.48
C ILE A 363 -19.04 -2.72 -25.82
N GLU A 364 -19.19 -2.71 -24.53
CA GLU A 364 -19.35 -1.52 -23.72
C GLU A 364 -18.20 -1.37 -22.73
N VAL A 365 -17.77 -0.14 -22.49
CA VAL A 365 -16.86 0.22 -21.38
C VAL A 365 -17.68 0.81 -20.25
N LYS A 366 -17.49 0.30 -19.05
CA LYS A 366 -18.19 0.72 -17.83
C LYS A 366 -17.22 0.96 -16.70
N THR A 367 -17.60 1.82 -15.77
CA THR A 367 -16.87 2.00 -14.51
C THR A 367 -17.56 1.23 -13.40
N GLY A 368 -16.87 0.27 -12.80
CA GLY A 368 -17.38 -0.55 -11.69
C GLY A 368 -16.75 -0.25 -10.34
N LYS A 369 -17.16 -1.00 -9.31
CA LYS A 369 -16.62 -0.89 -7.95
C LYS A 369 -15.09 -1.14 -7.88
N PHE A 370 -14.59 -1.97 -8.78
CA PHE A 370 -13.19 -2.40 -8.84
C PHE A 370 -12.39 -1.70 -9.96
N GLY A 371 -12.91 -0.60 -10.49
CA GLY A 371 -12.29 0.13 -11.59
C GLY A 371 -13.02 -0.04 -12.92
N PRO A 372 -12.48 0.53 -14.01
CA PRO A 372 -13.06 0.42 -15.34
C PRO A 372 -12.93 -1.00 -15.90
N TYR A 373 -13.94 -1.42 -16.66
CA TYR A 373 -13.99 -2.73 -17.29
C TYR A 373 -14.73 -2.69 -18.62
N VAL A 374 -14.40 -3.61 -19.50
CA VAL A 374 -15.15 -3.87 -20.74
C VAL A 374 -16.12 -5.01 -20.53
N THR A 375 -17.28 -4.94 -21.18
CA THR A 375 -18.31 -5.99 -21.12
C THR A 375 -19.03 -6.14 -22.45
N ASP A 376 -19.41 -7.37 -22.74
CA ASP A 376 -20.31 -7.75 -23.81
C ASP A 376 -21.72 -8.11 -23.29
N GLY A 377 -22.00 -7.78 -22.01
CA GLY A 377 -23.23 -8.12 -21.32
C GLY A 377 -23.26 -9.54 -20.74
N THR A 378 -22.26 -10.39 -21.02
CA THR A 378 -22.09 -11.74 -20.48
C THR A 378 -20.77 -11.92 -19.74
N THR A 379 -19.69 -11.41 -20.32
CA THR A 379 -18.34 -11.44 -19.76
C THR A 379 -17.91 -10.04 -19.35
N ASN A 380 -17.24 -9.91 -18.19
CA ASN A 380 -16.67 -8.65 -17.73
C ASN A 380 -15.15 -8.82 -17.57
N ALA A 381 -14.38 -7.97 -18.24
CA ALA A 381 -12.92 -7.95 -18.16
C ALA A 381 -12.42 -6.57 -17.69
N SER A 382 -11.68 -6.51 -16.58
CA SER A 382 -11.10 -5.26 -16.10
C SER A 382 -10.06 -4.72 -17.06
N LEU A 383 -9.98 -3.41 -17.23
CA LEU A 383 -8.93 -2.75 -17.97
C LEU A 383 -7.59 -3.02 -17.24
N GLN A 384 -6.52 -3.24 -18.02
CA GLN A 384 -5.18 -3.47 -17.49
C GLN A 384 -4.40 -2.17 -17.35
N LEU A 385 -3.26 -2.24 -16.68
CA LEU A 385 -2.36 -1.10 -16.50
C LEU A 385 -1.92 -0.59 -17.87
N GLY A 386 -2.25 0.66 -18.19
CA GLY A 386 -2.00 1.27 -19.50
C GLY A 386 -3.22 1.42 -20.38
N ASP A 387 -4.33 0.73 -20.07
CA ASP A 387 -5.61 0.93 -20.76
C ASP A 387 -6.37 2.11 -20.11
N SER A 388 -6.91 3.02 -20.91
CA SER A 388 -7.80 4.08 -20.42
C SER A 388 -9.19 4.00 -21.05
N ILE A 389 -10.21 4.45 -20.33
CA ILE A 389 -11.61 4.44 -20.81
C ILE A 389 -11.77 5.22 -22.12
N GLU A 390 -10.98 6.26 -22.31
CA GLU A 390 -11.08 7.19 -23.43
C GLU A 390 -10.29 6.74 -24.66
N GLN A 391 -9.31 5.86 -24.48
CA GLN A 391 -8.38 5.45 -25.53
C GLN A 391 -8.44 3.97 -25.90
N ILE A 392 -9.27 3.18 -25.19
CA ILE A 392 -9.36 1.75 -25.48
C ILE A 392 -10.00 1.52 -26.84
N THR A 393 -9.33 0.72 -27.67
CA THR A 393 -9.81 0.34 -29.00
C THR A 393 -10.74 -0.88 -28.94
N SER A 394 -11.54 -1.09 -29.99
CA SER A 394 -12.43 -2.25 -30.10
C SER A 394 -11.65 -3.57 -30.14
N GLU A 395 -10.45 -3.59 -30.77
CA GLU A 395 -9.57 -4.74 -30.83
C GLU A 395 -9.07 -5.11 -29.45
N ARG A 396 -8.57 -4.10 -28.71
CA ARG A 396 -8.07 -4.31 -27.34
C ARG A 396 -9.14 -4.82 -26.39
N ALA A 397 -10.34 -4.29 -26.52
CA ALA A 397 -11.49 -4.75 -25.73
C ALA A 397 -11.86 -6.22 -26.03
N LYS A 398 -11.79 -6.65 -27.28
CA LYS A 398 -12.02 -8.06 -27.68
C LYS A 398 -10.95 -8.98 -27.10
N GLU A 399 -9.67 -8.57 -27.10
CA GLU A 399 -8.58 -9.32 -26.47
C GLU A 399 -8.84 -9.53 -24.98
N LEU A 400 -9.16 -8.46 -24.25
CA LEU A 400 -9.43 -8.52 -22.80
C LEU A 400 -10.61 -9.47 -22.49
N LEU A 401 -11.68 -9.44 -23.30
CA LEU A 401 -12.81 -10.35 -23.14
C LEU A 401 -12.43 -11.81 -23.45
N ALA A 402 -11.60 -12.04 -24.48
CA ALA A 402 -11.10 -13.37 -24.83
C ALA A 402 -10.21 -13.95 -23.74
N ASP A 403 -9.25 -13.17 -23.22
CA ASP A 403 -8.37 -13.55 -22.11
C ASP A 403 -9.17 -13.91 -20.86
N ARG A 404 -10.20 -13.11 -20.55
CA ARG A 404 -11.06 -13.38 -19.40
C ARG A 404 -11.83 -14.68 -19.52
N ARG A 405 -12.33 -15.00 -20.72
CA ARG A 405 -12.99 -16.28 -21.00
C ARG A 405 -12.04 -17.47 -20.88
N ALA A 406 -10.80 -17.31 -21.38
CA ALA A 406 -9.77 -18.34 -21.26
C ALA A 406 -9.38 -18.66 -19.81
N GLN A 407 -9.48 -17.68 -18.91
CA GLN A 407 -9.23 -17.84 -17.47
C GLN A 407 -10.41 -18.48 -16.71
N GLN A 408 -11.60 -18.51 -17.30
CA GLN A 408 -12.82 -19.05 -16.67
C GLN A 408 -13.11 -20.50 -17.07
N ASN A 409 -12.45 -20.99 -18.13
CA ASN A 409 -12.43 -22.39 -18.55
C ASN A 409 -11.23 -23.14 -17.94
#